data_e6b12a65fe750be5a6d120e9581dfdbd
#
_entry.id   e6b12a65fe750be5a6d120e9581dfdbd
#
_cell.length_a   1.000
_cell.length_b   1.000
_cell.length_c   1.000
_cell.angle_alpha   90.00
_cell.angle_beta   90.00
_cell.angle_gamma   90.00
#
_symmetry.space_group_name_H-M   'P 1'
#
loop_
_entity.id
_entity.type
_entity.pdbx_description
1 polymer ?
#
loop_
_entity_poly.entity_id
_entity_poly.type
_entity_poly.pdbx_seq_one_letter_code
_entity_poly.pdbx_strand_id
1 'polypeptide(L)'
;MSTLKNRVQLIGRLGQDPQIIAFEDGNKIANFTMAVDDNYKDKDGNKIERTYWHNIVVRGSLVAVVEQWVSKGKEIAVEGKLTNRSYDDKDGNKRWITEVVCSELLLLSK
;
A
#
# COMPACT_ATOMS: atom_id res chain seq x y z
N MET A 1 -19.80 15.26 7.05
CA MET A 1 -18.61 15.05 6.22
C MET A 1 -18.73 13.74 5.46
N SER A 2 -18.45 13.75 4.18
CA SER A 2 -18.55 12.55 3.37
C SER A 2 -17.32 11.66 3.52
N THR A 3 -17.53 10.38 3.84
CA THR A 3 -16.44 9.40 3.88
C THR A 3 -16.05 8.93 2.48
N LEU A 4 -16.80 9.34 1.45
CA LEU A 4 -16.54 8.96 0.07
C LEU A 4 -15.56 9.89 -0.64
N LYS A 5 -15.23 11.02 -0.05
CA LYS A 5 -14.44 12.07 -0.71
C LYS A 5 -13.06 11.60 -1.15
N ASN A 6 -12.37 10.85 -0.32
CA ASN A 6 -11.03 10.33 -0.63
C ASN A 6 -10.80 9.07 0.19
N ARG A 7 -11.30 7.95 -0.32
CA ARG A 7 -11.24 6.69 0.39
C ARG A 7 -10.86 5.56 -0.56
N VAL A 8 -9.86 4.79 -0.16
CA VAL A 8 -9.37 3.65 -0.92
C VAL A 8 -9.40 2.43 -0.04
N GLN A 9 -9.93 1.34 -0.56
CA GLN A 9 -9.90 0.03 0.09
C GLN A 9 -9.25 -0.94 -0.87
N LEU A 10 -8.25 -1.66 -0.40
CA LEU A 10 -7.51 -2.61 -1.22
C LEU A 10 -7.31 -3.91 -0.45
N ILE A 11 -7.40 -5.02 -1.16
CA ILE A 11 -7.05 -6.33 -0.64
C ILE A 11 -6.00 -6.91 -1.57
N GLY A 12 -4.87 -7.33 -1.02
CA GLY A 12 -3.80 -7.88 -1.82
C GLY A 12 -2.67 -8.44 -0.97
N ARG A 13 -1.57 -8.74 -1.63
CA ARG A 13 -0.40 -9.34 -1.00
C ARG A 13 0.83 -8.45 -1.15
N LEU A 14 1.70 -8.49 -0.15
CA LEU A 14 2.96 -7.74 -0.24
C LEU A 14 3.92 -8.43 -1.21
N GLY A 15 4.56 -7.62 -2.06
CA GLY A 15 5.59 -8.11 -2.96
C GLY A 15 6.96 -8.20 -2.31
N GLN A 16 7.16 -7.47 -1.24
CA GLN A 16 8.42 -7.42 -0.49
C GLN A 16 8.10 -7.16 0.98
N ASP A 17 9.08 -7.41 1.84
CA ASP A 17 8.94 -7.04 3.25
C ASP A 17 8.83 -5.52 3.38
N PRO A 18 8.03 -5.03 4.35
CA PRO A 18 7.91 -3.59 4.57
C PRO A 18 9.24 -2.97 4.94
N GLN A 19 9.47 -1.76 4.45
CA GLN A 19 10.61 -0.96 4.83
C GLN A 19 10.18 -0.06 5.98
N ILE A 20 10.89 -0.14 7.09
CA ILE A 20 10.60 0.67 8.28
C ILE A 20 11.62 1.79 8.36
N ILE A 21 11.13 3.03 8.45
CA ILE A 21 11.98 4.21 8.57
C ILE A 21 11.71 4.84 9.93
N ALA A 22 12.75 4.95 10.75
CA ALA A 22 12.67 5.58 12.05
C ALA A 22 13.27 6.98 12.00
N PHE A 23 12.58 7.93 12.61
CA PHE A 23 13.05 9.31 12.70
C PHE A 23 13.63 9.59 14.09
N GLU A 24 14.42 10.65 14.19
CA GLU A 24 15.11 11.00 15.43
C GLU A 24 14.16 11.25 16.61
N ASP A 25 12.95 11.73 16.31
CA ASP A 25 11.95 12.02 17.34
C ASP A 25 11.20 10.78 17.84
N GLY A 26 11.59 9.60 17.37
CA GLY A 26 10.97 8.34 17.76
C GLY A 26 9.82 7.91 16.88
N ASN A 27 9.39 8.73 15.94
CA ASN A 27 8.35 8.37 15.01
C ASN A 27 8.88 7.41 13.96
N LYS A 28 8.00 6.55 13.49
CA LYS A 28 8.32 5.59 12.43
C LYS A 28 7.26 5.61 11.35
N ILE A 29 7.67 5.31 10.13
CA ILE A 29 6.73 5.00 9.05
C ILE A 29 7.12 3.66 8.43
N ALA A 30 6.13 2.99 7.87
CA ALA A 30 6.33 1.75 7.12
C ALA A 30 5.88 1.96 5.69
N ASN A 31 6.70 1.51 4.75
CA ASN A 31 6.38 1.56 3.32
C ASN A 31 6.40 0.17 2.75
N PHE A 32 5.43 -0.15 1.93
CA PHE A 32 5.46 -1.40 1.18
C PHE A 32 4.64 -1.27 -0.09
N THR A 33 4.89 -2.20 -1.02
CA THR A 33 4.08 -2.33 -2.21
C THR A 33 3.13 -3.50 -2.05
N MET A 34 1.94 -3.37 -2.60
CA MET A 34 0.88 -4.34 -2.47
C MET A 34 0.35 -4.68 -3.85
N ALA A 35 0.28 -5.97 -4.16
CA ALA A 35 -0.25 -6.47 -5.41
C ALA A 35 -1.73 -6.78 -5.25
N VAL A 36 -2.54 -6.17 -6.10
CA VAL A 36 -3.99 -6.43 -6.15
C VAL A 36 -4.29 -7.11 -7.47
N ASP A 37 -4.80 -8.32 -7.40
CA ASP A 37 -5.14 -9.08 -8.58
C ASP A 37 -6.52 -8.69 -9.09
N ASP A 38 -6.61 -8.52 -10.41
CA ASP A 38 -7.85 -8.15 -11.07
C ASP A 38 -8.02 -9.05 -12.30
N ASN A 39 -8.26 -10.33 -12.04
CA ASN A 39 -8.39 -11.32 -13.10
C ASN A 39 -9.83 -11.35 -13.61
N TYR A 40 -10.00 -11.49 -14.91
CA TYR A 40 -11.33 -11.53 -15.50
C TYR A 40 -11.32 -12.41 -16.76
N LYS A 41 -12.50 -12.74 -17.25
CA LYS A 41 -12.67 -13.43 -18.54
C LYS A 41 -13.14 -12.43 -19.59
N ASP A 42 -12.51 -12.48 -20.78
CA ASP A 42 -12.96 -11.65 -21.89
C ASP A 42 -14.21 -12.25 -22.55
N LYS A 43 -14.72 -11.59 -23.58
CA LYS A 43 -15.94 -12.05 -24.29
C LYS A 43 -15.77 -13.40 -24.96
N ASP A 44 -14.55 -13.81 -25.26
CA ASP A 44 -14.26 -15.09 -25.89
C ASP A 44 -14.00 -16.21 -24.90
N GLY A 45 -14.16 -15.91 -23.59
CA GLY A 45 -13.94 -16.88 -22.52
C GLY A 45 -12.52 -17.07 -22.11
N ASN A 46 -11.60 -16.26 -22.64
CA ASN A 46 -10.18 -16.34 -22.26
C ASN A 46 -9.97 -15.69 -20.90
N LYS A 47 -9.14 -16.34 -20.09
CA LYS A 47 -8.77 -15.83 -18.78
C LYS A 47 -7.70 -14.75 -18.94
N ILE A 48 -8.00 -13.54 -18.48
CA ILE A 48 -7.05 -12.43 -18.50
C ILE A 48 -6.58 -12.20 -17.07
N GLU A 49 -5.26 -12.24 -16.88
CA GLU A 49 -4.65 -11.99 -15.58
C GLU A 49 -4.06 -10.60 -15.56
N ARG A 50 -4.36 -9.85 -14.51
CA ARG A 50 -3.92 -8.48 -14.37
C ARG A 50 -3.61 -8.20 -12.91
N THR A 51 -2.47 -7.57 -12.65
CA THR A 51 -2.05 -7.22 -11.30
C THR A 51 -1.72 -5.74 -11.25
N TYR A 52 -2.27 -5.06 -10.26
CA TYR A 52 -1.96 -3.65 -10.00
C TYR A 52 -1.10 -3.56 -8.75
N TRP A 53 -0.07 -2.74 -8.80
CA TRP A 53 0.82 -2.51 -7.69
C TRP A 53 0.55 -1.14 -7.08
N HIS A 54 0.38 -1.12 -5.78
CA HIS A 54 0.09 0.12 -5.05
C HIS A 54 1.14 0.37 -3.99
N ASN A 55 1.48 1.63 -3.80
CA ASN A 55 2.39 2.06 -2.75
C ASN A 55 1.57 2.38 -1.50
N ILE A 56 1.90 1.75 -0.40
CA ILE A 56 1.19 1.91 0.87
C ILE A 56 2.13 2.52 1.89
N VAL A 57 1.64 3.55 2.59
CA VAL A 57 2.38 4.21 3.67
C VAL A 57 1.59 4.06 4.96
N VAL A 58 2.23 3.57 6.00
CA VAL A 58 1.61 3.38 7.31
C VAL A 58 2.36 4.25 8.32
N ARG A 59 1.62 4.98 9.13
CA ARG A 59 2.17 5.89 10.14
C ARG A 59 1.55 5.61 11.50
N GLY A 60 2.20 6.13 12.53
CA GLY A 60 1.67 6.10 13.88
C GLY A 60 1.63 4.70 14.48
N SER A 61 0.62 4.44 15.28
CA SER A 61 0.53 3.18 16.04
C SER A 61 0.40 1.94 15.16
N LEU A 62 -0.08 2.09 13.93
CA LEU A 62 -0.20 0.96 13.02
C LEU A 62 1.14 0.41 12.56
N VAL A 63 2.21 1.21 12.65
CA VAL A 63 3.55 0.73 12.26
C VAL A 63 3.96 -0.47 13.10
N ALA A 64 3.59 -0.50 14.37
CA ALA A 64 3.89 -1.65 15.23
C ALA A 64 3.21 -2.93 14.74
N VAL A 65 1.98 -2.82 14.23
CA VAL A 65 1.27 -3.96 13.64
C VAL A 65 2.01 -4.45 12.40
N VAL A 66 2.47 -3.52 11.57
CA VAL A 66 3.22 -3.87 10.35
C VAL A 66 4.52 -4.57 10.72
N GLU A 67 5.27 -4.04 11.67
CA GLU A 67 6.54 -4.64 12.11
C GLU A 67 6.36 -6.06 12.63
N GLN A 68 5.28 -6.32 13.33
CA GLN A 68 5.06 -7.58 14.00
C GLN A 68 4.40 -8.64 13.12
N TRP A 69 3.45 -8.24 12.25
CA TRP A 69 2.58 -9.20 11.58
C TRP A 69 2.62 -9.17 10.06
N VAL A 70 3.16 -8.11 9.45
CA VAL A 70 3.09 -7.92 8.01
C VAL A 70 4.44 -8.21 7.37
N SER A 71 4.46 -9.14 6.42
CA SER A 71 5.68 -9.52 5.73
C SER A 71 5.36 -9.92 4.28
N LYS A 72 6.40 -10.13 3.50
CA LYS A 72 6.28 -10.53 2.10
C LYS A 72 5.34 -11.72 1.95
N GLY A 73 4.41 -11.63 1.01
CA GLY A 73 3.48 -12.70 0.69
C GLY A 73 2.22 -12.73 1.54
N LYS A 74 2.15 -11.95 2.61
CA LYS A 74 0.96 -11.89 3.45
C LYS A 74 -0.18 -11.19 2.73
N GLU A 75 -1.38 -11.72 2.91
CA GLU A 75 -2.59 -11.08 2.39
C GLU A 75 -3.19 -10.19 3.44
N ILE A 76 -3.44 -8.94 3.07
CA ILE A 76 -3.98 -7.94 3.98
C ILE A 76 -5.04 -7.10 3.27
N ALA A 77 -5.91 -6.50 4.05
CA ALA A 77 -6.82 -5.46 3.60
C ALA A 77 -6.37 -4.14 4.20
N VAL A 78 -6.32 -3.10 3.39
CA VAL A 78 -5.98 -1.76 3.86
C VAL A 78 -7.07 -0.78 3.45
N GLU A 79 -7.27 0.22 4.27
CA GLU A 79 -8.13 1.33 3.98
C GLU A 79 -7.40 2.62 4.30
N GLY A 80 -7.54 3.60 3.43
CA GLY A 80 -6.88 4.87 3.63
C GLY A 80 -7.30 5.89 2.60
N LYS A 81 -6.49 6.91 2.46
CA LYS A 81 -6.71 7.96 1.47
C LYS A 81 -5.59 7.95 0.44
N LEU A 82 -5.93 8.39 -0.75
CA LEU A 82 -4.99 8.50 -1.85
C LEU A 82 -4.28 9.84 -1.75
N THR A 83 -2.95 9.83 -1.83
CA THR A 83 -2.16 11.06 -1.79
C THR A 83 -1.15 11.06 -2.92
N ASN A 84 -0.78 12.27 -3.35
CA ASN A 84 0.28 12.48 -4.33
C ASN A 84 1.34 13.36 -3.69
N ARG A 85 2.59 13.02 -3.93
CA ARG A 85 3.70 13.89 -3.52
C ARG A 85 4.77 13.89 -4.58
N SER A 86 5.59 14.92 -4.56
CA SER A 86 6.71 15.02 -5.47
C SER A 86 8.01 14.82 -4.70
N TYR A 87 9.02 14.36 -5.41
CA TYR A 87 10.37 14.24 -4.89
C TYR A 87 11.35 14.46 -6.03
N ASP A 88 12.59 14.80 -5.70
CA ASP A 88 13.64 14.94 -6.68
C ASP A 88 14.43 13.65 -6.75
N ASP A 89 14.65 13.14 -7.97
CA ASP A 89 15.45 11.93 -8.16
C ASP A 89 16.94 12.28 -8.15
N LYS A 90 17.82 11.30 -8.40
CA LYS A 90 19.28 11.47 -8.39
C LYS A 90 19.76 12.48 -9.41
N ASP A 91 19.02 12.61 -10.50
CA ASP A 91 19.40 13.50 -11.60
C ASP A 91 18.81 14.90 -11.46
N GLY A 92 18.13 15.17 -10.34
CA GLY A 92 17.49 16.45 -10.07
C GLY A 92 16.16 16.64 -10.77
N ASN A 93 15.61 15.58 -11.37
CA ASN A 93 14.32 15.66 -12.03
C ASN A 93 13.19 15.46 -11.03
N LYS A 94 12.15 16.26 -11.17
CA LYS A 94 10.98 16.17 -10.30
C LYS A 94 10.14 14.96 -10.69
N ARG A 95 9.86 14.10 -9.70
CA ARG A 95 9.03 12.92 -9.88
C ARG A 95 7.83 12.98 -8.98
N TRP A 96 6.77 12.31 -9.38
CA TRP A 96 5.53 12.24 -8.61
C TRP A 96 5.26 10.78 -8.23
N ILE A 97 4.76 10.60 -7.03
CA ILE A 97 4.36 9.27 -6.56
C ILE A 97 2.97 9.36 -5.96
N THR A 98 2.15 8.36 -6.28
CA THR A 98 0.81 8.21 -5.73
C THR A 98 0.85 7.10 -4.70
N GLU A 99 0.35 7.40 -3.50
CA GLU A 99 0.41 6.48 -2.37
C GLU A 99 -0.93 6.41 -1.67
N VAL A 100 -1.16 5.30 -0.99
CA VAL A 100 -2.29 5.17 -0.07
C VAL A 100 -1.75 5.34 1.34
N VAL A 101 -2.21 6.37 2.05
CA VAL A 101 -1.88 6.56 3.46
C VAL A 101 -2.90 5.77 4.27
N CYS A 102 -2.42 4.68 4.86
CA CYS A 102 -3.28 3.68 5.51
C CYS A 102 -3.82 4.20 6.84
N SER A 103 -5.12 4.10 7.03
CA SER A 103 -5.78 4.42 8.31
C SER A 103 -6.25 3.18 9.05
N GLU A 104 -6.52 2.09 8.31
CA GLU A 104 -6.92 0.82 8.90
C GLU A 104 -6.28 -0.34 8.15
N LEU A 105 -5.96 -1.38 8.87
CA LEU A 105 -5.31 -2.55 8.29
C LEU A 105 -5.85 -3.81 8.95
N LEU A 106 -6.20 -4.79 8.14
CA LEU A 106 -6.72 -6.07 8.60
C LEU A 106 -5.89 -7.20 8.01
N LEU A 107 -5.44 -8.10 8.87
CA LEU A 107 -4.69 -9.26 8.44
C LEU A 107 -5.65 -10.34 7.98
N LEU A 108 -5.47 -10.83 6.76
CA LEU A 108 -6.34 -11.85 6.17
C LEU A 108 -5.69 -13.23 6.11
N SER A 109 -4.36 -13.29 6.13
CA SER A 109 -3.64 -14.56 6.16
C SER A 109 -2.89 -14.72 7.48
N LYS A 110 -2.74 -15.95 7.88
CA LYS A 110 -2.04 -16.29 9.13
C LYS A 110 -0.52 -16.36 8.95
#